data_f02391271f03066c4908e64a20d4a0b2
#
_entry.id   f02391271f03066c4908e64a20d4a0b2
#
_cell.length_a   1.000
_cell.length_b   1.000
_cell.length_c   1.000
_cell.angle_alpha   90.00
_cell.angle_beta   90.00
_cell.angle_gamma   90.00
#
_symmetry.space_group_name_H-M   'P 1'
#
loop_
_entity.id
_entity.type
_entity.pdbx_description
1 polymer ?
#
loop_
_entity_poly.entity_id
_entity_poly.type
_entity_poly.pdbx_seq_one_letter_code
_entity_poly.pdbx_strand_id
1 'polypeptide(L)'
;MLAKYPNAKIVDVTSKAPTALVKLSPFYPHDNIPIPFSENRTAKSVEGIWQALKVFENTDIDESMFRNDTMKDIKRTVRKFGKPLGHRKGVNGTELLNYIDARIQIYLPSYLWVLENKVVEIVSRLKEASSKEDIVLLDYETNCDVLNPKKPLSHAFLVKAYVEGNYPKGEELYKELAERKNKPKEEEPKKKSFKRKLGKSKNSKDD
;
A
#
# COMPACT_ATOMS: atom_id res chain seq x y z
N MET A 1 7.94 -18.53 6.30
CA MET A 1 6.51 -18.60 5.97
C MET A 1 6.01 -20.02 5.98
N LEU A 2 6.61 -20.94 5.22
CA LEU A 2 6.23 -22.38 5.19
C LEU A 2 6.29 -23.08 6.56
N ALA A 3 7.22 -22.71 7.42
CA ALA A 3 7.28 -23.26 8.79
C ALA A 3 6.05 -22.91 9.65
N LYS A 4 5.37 -21.80 9.36
CA LYS A 4 4.15 -21.38 10.07
C LYS A 4 2.88 -21.99 9.47
N TYR A 5 2.90 -22.27 8.16
CA TYR A 5 1.76 -22.78 7.40
C TYR A 5 2.25 -23.90 6.46
N PRO A 6 2.61 -25.09 7.00
CA PRO A 6 3.29 -26.15 6.23
C PRO A 6 2.44 -26.72 5.11
N ASN A 7 1.12 -26.69 5.25
CA ASN A 7 0.17 -27.28 4.28
C ASN A 7 -0.56 -26.22 3.44
N ALA A 8 -0.25 -24.93 3.62
CA ALA A 8 -0.95 -23.89 2.90
C ALA A 8 -0.48 -23.77 1.45
N LYS A 9 -1.41 -23.55 0.55
CA LYS A 9 -1.14 -23.20 -0.83
C LYS A 9 -0.67 -21.76 -0.94
N ILE A 10 0.51 -21.59 -1.54
CA ILE A 10 1.05 -20.24 -1.79
C ILE A 10 0.50 -19.74 -3.13
N VAL A 11 -0.11 -18.56 -3.11
CA VAL A 11 -0.69 -17.88 -4.26
C VAL A 11 0.03 -16.56 -4.47
N ASP A 12 0.80 -16.44 -5.55
CA ASP A 12 1.51 -15.22 -5.91
C ASP A 12 0.54 -14.20 -6.53
N VAL A 13 0.32 -13.08 -5.82
CA VAL A 13 -0.52 -11.97 -6.27
C VAL A 13 0.30 -10.71 -6.58
N THR A 14 1.63 -10.82 -6.63
CA THR A 14 2.54 -9.71 -6.91
C THR A 14 2.38 -9.18 -8.34
N SER A 15 2.95 -8.01 -8.60
CA SER A 15 3.01 -7.43 -9.96
C SER A 15 3.87 -8.23 -10.95
N LYS A 16 4.51 -9.31 -10.50
CA LYS A 16 5.30 -10.23 -11.33
C LYS A 16 4.73 -11.65 -11.33
N ALA A 17 3.52 -11.84 -10.82
CA ALA A 17 2.86 -13.14 -10.85
C ALA A 17 2.78 -13.67 -12.31
N PRO A 18 3.20 -14.92 -12.55
CA PRO A 18 3.28 -15.48 -13.93
C PRO A 18 1.91 -15.87 -14.51
N THR A 19 0.84 -15.70 -13.74
CA THR A 19 -0.52 -16.13 -14.07
C THR A 19 -1.48 -14.95 -14.14
N ALA A 20 -2.77 -15.22 -14.41
CA ALA A 20 -3.82 -14.20 -14.37
C ALA A 20 -3.94 -13.49 -13.00
N LEU A 21 -3.31 -14.02 -11.94
CA LEU A 21 -3.28 -13.40 -10.61
C LEU A 21 -2.52 -12.06 -10.59
N VAL A 22 -1.67 -11.79 -11.58
CA VAL A 22 -1.06 -10.47 -11.78
C VAL A 22 -2.10 -9.35 -11.87
N LYS A 23 -3.31 -9.68 -12.31
CA LYS A 23 -4.45 -8.75 -12.36
C LYS A 23 -4.90 -8.24 -10.99
N LEU A 24 -4.52 -8.91 -9.90
CA LEU A 24 -4.76 -8.44 -8.54
C LEU A 24 -3.76 -7.34 -8.12
N SER A 25 -2.69 -7.14 -8.86
CA SER A 25 -1.74 -6.07 -8.58
C SER A 25 -2.36 -4.69 -8.85
N PRO A 26 -2.19 -3.70 -7.95
CA PRO A 26 -2.63 -2.32 -8.17
C PRO A 26 -1.95 -1.64 -9.37
N PHE A 27 -0.86 -2.22 -9.88
CA PHE A 27 -0.14 -1.76 -11.08
C PHE A 27 -0.77 -2.23 -12.39
N TYR A 28 -1.61 -3.27 -12.34
CA TYR A 28 -2.16 -3.87 -13.56
C TYR A 28 -3.13 -2.91 -14.27
N PRO A 29 -3.00 -2.73 -15.59
CA PRO A 29 -3.87 -1.83 -16.36
C PRO A 29 -5.22 -2.49 -16.68
N HIS A 30 -6.23 -2.13 -15.89
CA HIS A 30 -7.59 -2.63 -16.03
C HIS A 30 -8.47 -1.77 -16.94
N ASP A 31 -8.04 -0.58 -17.27
CA ASP A 31 -8.80 0.47 -17.94
C ASP A 31 -10.08 0.92 -17.21
N ASN A 32 -10.45 2.15 -17.43
CA ASN A 32 -11.72 2.74 -16.97
C ASN A 32 -11.97 2.66 -15.47
N ILE A 33 -10.90 2.70 -14.65
CA ILE A 33 -11.05 2.79 -13.19
C ILE A 33 -11.46 4.23 -12.86
N PRO A 34 -12.63 4.48 -12.22
CA PRO A 34 -13.03 5.83 -11.85
C PRO A 34 -12.02 6.48 -10.91
N ILE A 35 -11.65 7.74 -11.19
CA ILE A 35 -10.77 8.52 -10.32
C ILE A 35 -11.64 9.16 -9.23
N PRO A 36 -11.42 8.86 -7.94
CA PRO A 36 -12.18 9.45 -6.85
C PRO A 36 -12.19 10.99 -6.93
N PHE A 37 -13.32 11.61 -6.62
CA PHE A 37 -13.53 13.07 -6.66
C PHE A 37 -13.27 13.72 -8.04
N SER A 38 -13.39 12.95 -9.11
CA SER A 38 -13.11 13.44 -10.48
C SER A 38 -14.16 12.90 -11.44
N GLU A 39 -15.23 13.67 -11.59
CA GLU A 39 -16.35 13.29 -12.44
C GLU A 39 -15.90 12.99 -13.87
N ASN A 40 -16.41 11.89 -14.43
CA ASN A 40 -16.13 11.43 -15.80
C ASN A 40 -14.64 11.22 -16.13
N ARG A 41 -13.77 11.09 -15.11
CA ARG A 41 -12.34 10.82 -15.30
C ARG A 41 -12.03 9.40 -14.87
N THR A 42 -11.20 8.72 -15.68
CA THR A 42 -10.78 7.33 -15.42
C THR A 42 -9.28 7.16 -15.58
N ALA A 43 -8.76 6.09 -15.04
CA ALA A 43 -7.36 5.70 -15.16
C ALA A 43 -7.21 4.22 -15.54
N LYS A 44 -6.02 3.86 -16.01
CA LYS A 44 -5.64 2.50 -16.37
C LYS A 44 -5.44 1.60 -15.14
N SER A 45 -4.84 2.12 -14.06
CA SER A 45 -4.47 1.34 -12.88
C SER A 45 -4.67 2.11 -11.57
N VAL A 46 -4.80 1.39 -10.47
CA VAL A 46 -4.91 1.99 -9.11
C VAL A 46 -3.63 2.73 -8.75
N GLU A 47 -2.47 2.15 -9.05
CA GLU A 47 -1.18 2.83 -8.83
C GLU A 47 -1.07 4.09 -9.71
N GLY A 48 -1.62 4.07 -10.94
CA GLY A 48 -1.72 5.25 -11.79
C GLY A 48 -2.48 6.38 -11.13
N ILE A 49 -3.63 6.09 -10.51
CA ILE A 49 -4.40 7.07 -9.74
C ILE A 49 -3.56 7.61 -8.57
N TRP A 50 -2.97 6.70 -7.80
CA TRP A 50 -2.17 7.06 -6.62
C TRP A 50 -0.99 7.95 -6.96
N GLN A 51 -0.23 7.62 -7.99
CA GLN A 51 0.95 8.39 -8.38
C GLN A 51 0.58 9.69 -9.11
N ALA A 52 -0.48 9.69 -9.93
CA ALA A 52 -0.94 10.88 -10.63
C ALA A 52 -1.36 11.98 -9.66
N LEU A 53 -2.17 11.65 -8.66
CA LEU A 53 -2.71 12.63 -7.69
C LEU A 53 -1.70 13.05 -6.61
N LYS A 54 -0.52 12.41 -6.54
CA LYS A 54 0.51 12.79 -5.57
C LYS A 54 1.16 14.12 -5.94
N VAL A 55 1.20 15.03 -4.98
CA VAL A 55 1.81 16.36 -5.07
C VAL A 55 3.13 16.36 -4.31
N PHE A 56 4.16 16.95 -4.90
CA PHE A 56 5.50 17.09 -4.33
C PHE A 56 5.88 18.57 -4.24
N GLU A 57 6.96 18.86 -3.52
CA GLU A 57 7.50 20.23 -3.40
C GLU A 57 7.78 20.89 -4.76
N ASN A 58 8.28 20.11 -5.72
CA ASN A 58 8.74 20.61 -7.01
C ASN A 58 7.80 20.31 -8.17
N THR A 59 6.67 19.66 -7.94
CA THR A 59 5.71 19.31 -9.01
C THR A 59 4.33 18.98 -8.45
N ASP A 60 3.32 19.38 -9.19
CA ASP A 60 1.93 19.07 -8.93
C ASP A 60 1.55 17.66 -9.43
N ILE A 61 0.26 17.38 -9.56
CA ILE A 61 -0.26 16.15 -10.14
C ILE A 61 0.35 15.88 -11.52
N ASP A 62 0.39 14.61 -11.90
CA ASP A 62 0.89 14.18 -13.20
C ASP A 62 -0.15 13.29 -13.90
N GLU A 63 -0.99 13.90 -14.72
CA GLU A 63 -2.07 13.21 -15.40
C GLU A 63 -1.59 12.11 -16.39
N SER A 64 -0.33 12.14 -16.80
CA SER A 64 0.22 11.10 -17.68
C SER A 64 0.20 9.72 -17.01
N MET A 65 0.29 9.68 -15.67
CA MET A 65 0.24 8.43 -14.90
C MET A 65 -1.12 7.74 -14.98
N PHE A 66 -2.22 8.48 -15.20
CA PHE A 66 -3.53 7.86 -15.43
C PHE A 66 -3.57 6.95 -16.66
N ARG A 67 -2.74 7.24 -17.64
CA ARG A 67 -2.69 6.51 -18.93
C ARG A 67 -1.59 5.44 -18.98
N ASN A 68 -0.78 5.31 -17.93
CA ASN A 68 0.28 4.30 -17.90
C ASN A 68 -0.32 2.88 -17.86
N ASP A 69 -0.04 2.10 -18.89
CA ASP A 69 -0.48 0.71 -19.07
C ASP A 69 0.66 -0.30 -19.10
N THR A 70 1.88 0.15 -18.83
CA THR A 70 3.08 -0.66 -18.95
C THR A 70 3.49 -1.37 -17.65
N MET A 71 2.87 -1.01 -16.52
CA MET A 71 3.29 -1.40 -15.16
C MET A 71 4.73 -0.95 -14.80
N LYS A 72 5.37 -0.13 -15.64
CA LYS A 72 6.74 0.37 -15.46
C LYS A 72 6.72 1.89 -15.34
N ASP A 73 7.77 2.45 -14.74
CA ASP A 73 8.04 3.89 -14.63
C ASP A 73 6.88 4.73 -14.05
N ILE A 74 5.95 4.07 -13.34
CA ILE A 74 4.78 4.69 -12.75
C ILE A 74 5.07 5.37 -11.41
N LYS A 75 6.15 4.97 -10.70
CA LYS A 75 6.48 5.53 -9.39
C LYS A 75 7.18 6.87 -9.50
N ARG A 76 6.58 7.90 -8.92
CA ARG A 76 7.17 9.23 -8.76
C ARG A 76 7.98 9.27 -7.46
N THR A 77 9.28 9.55 -7.58
CA THR A 77 10.24 9.39 -6.47
C THR A 77 10.63 10.72 -5.81
N VAL A 78 10.90 10.68 -4.51
CA VAL A 78 11.41 11.83 -3.73
C VAL A 78 12.70 12.38 -4.33
N ARG A 79 13.58 11.50 -4.83
CA ARG A 79 14.84 11.91 -5.46
C ARG A 79 14.64 12.85 -6.65
N LYS A 80 13.56 12.64 -7.43
CA LYS A 80 13.29 13.42 -8.65
C LYS A 80 12.42 14.66 -8.37
N PHE A 81 11.47 14.53 -7.44
CA PHE A 81 10.40 15.52 -7.31
C PHE A 81 10.36 16.25 -5.95
N GLY A 82 11.28 15.92 -5.03
CA GLY A 82 11.28 16.48 -3.68
C GLY A 82 10.31 15.74 -2.74
N LYS A 83 10.06 16.34 -1.58
CA LYS A 83 9.23 15.74 -0.54
C LYS A 83 7.74 15.70 -0.98
N PRO A 84 7.01 14.59 -0.73
CA PRO A 84 5.57 14.55 -0.96
C PRO A 84 4.84 15.48 0.02
N LEU A 85 3.96 16.32 -0.49
CA LEU A 85 3.11 17.22 0.29
C LEU A 85 1.76 16.58 0.63
N GLY A 86 1.28 15.67 -0.22
CA GLY A 86 0.00 14.99 -0.06
C GLY A 86 -0.51 14.44 -1.38
N HIS A 87 -1.81 14.17 -1.44
CA HIS A 87 -2.50 13.78 -2.66
C HIS A 87 -3.66 14.75 -2.92
N ARG A 88 -3.79 15.20 -4.15
CA ARG A 88 -4.89 16.05 -4.56
C ARG A 88 -6.22 15.30 -4.45
N LYS A 89 -7.21 15.93 -3.83
CA LYS A 89 -8.57 15.37 -3.74
C LYS A 89 -9.32 15.60 -5.05
N GLY A 90 -9.07 14.70 -5.99
CA GLY A 90 -9.54 14.80 -7.37
C GLY A 90 -8.64 15.65 -8.27
N VAL A 91 -8.80 15.47 -9.59
CA VAL A 91 -7.96 16.10 -10.61
C VAL A 91 -8.04 17.62 -10.55
N ASN A 92 -9.24 18.17 -10.40
CA ASN A 92 -9.51 19.60 -10.35
C ASN A 92 -9.66 20.14 -8.91
N GLY A 93 -9.45 19.29 -7.90
CA GLY A 93 -9.58 19.69 -6.50
C GLY A 93 -8.43 20.60 -6.04
N THR A 94 -8.66 21.42 -5.03
CA THR A 94 -7.64 22.26 -4.41
C THR A 94 -7.16 21.73 -3.07
N GLU A 95 -7.95 20.84 -2.44
CA GLU A 95 -7.62 20.21 -1.17
C GLU A 95 -6.51 19.17 -1.33
N LEU A 96 -5.54 19.19 -0.42
CA LEU A 96 -4.51 18.15 -0.30
C LEU A 96 -4.84 17.23 0.88
N LEU A 97 -5.06 15.97 0.57
CA LEU A 97 -5.19 14.90 1.55
C LEU A 97 -3.80 14.50 2.06
N ASN A 98 -3.64 14.35 3.37
CA ASN A 98 -2.46 13.72 3.92
C ASN A 98 -2.41 12.23 3.52
N TYR A 99 -1.29 11.55 3.84
CA TYR A 99 -1.05 10.19 3.38
C TYR A 99 -2.12 9.19 3.81
N ILE A 100 -2.62 9.28 5.05
CA ILE A 100 -3.66 8.37 5.58
C ILE A 100 -5.02 8.69 4.97
N ASP A 101 -5.39 9.98 4.91
CA ASP A 101 -6.66 10.38 4.29
C ASP A 101 -6.70 10.01 2.80
N ALA A 102 -5.60 10.19 2.08
CA ALA A 102 -5.49 9.77 0.69
C ALA A 102 -5.63 8.24 0.54
N ARG A 103 -5.04 7.46 1.47
CA ARG A 103 -5.18 6.01 1.46
C ARG A 103 -6.63 5.59 1.66
N ILE A 104 -7.33 6.23 2.62
CA ILE A 104 -8.73 5.94 2.91
C ILE A 104 -9.67 6.40 1.79
N GLN A 105 -9.45 7.62 1.26
CA GLN A 105 -10.41 8.26 0.36
C GLN A 105 -10.10 8.05 -1.13
N ILE A 106 -8.88 7.68 -1.49
CA ILE A 106 -8.47 7.46 -2.89
C ILE A 106 -8.09 6.01 -3.14
N TYR A 107 -7.09 5.49 -2.40
CA TYR A 107 -6.53 4.17 -2.70
C TYR A 107 -7.52 3.03 -2.44
N LEU A 108 -8.12 2.99 -1.24
CA LEU A 108 -9.07 1.93 -0.89
C LEU A 108 -10.29 1.88 -1.82
N PRO A 109 -11.00 3.00 -2.12
CA PRO A 109 -12.14 2.97 -3.02
C PRO A 109 -11.76 2.55 -4.45
N SER A 110 -10.62 3.03 -4.97
CA SER A 110 -10.15 2.66 -6.30
C SER A 110 -9.83 1.16 -6.40
N TYR A 111 -9.20 0.60 -5.38
CA TYR A 111 -8.87 -0.82 -5.37
C TYR A 111 -10.10 -1.71 -5.14
N LEU A 112 -11.02 -1.29 -4.26
CA LEU A 112 -12.31 -1.97 -4.09
C LEU A 112 -13.07 -2.05 -5.42
N TRP A 113 -13.13 -0.94 -6.14
CA TRP A 113 -13.78 -0.92 -7.44
C TRP A 113 -13.18 -1.94 -8.43
N VAL A 114 -11.85 -2.09 -8.44
CA VAL A 114 -11.18 -3.13 -9.25
C VAL A 114 -11.59 -4.53 -8.82
N LEU A 115 -11.62 -4.81 -7.51
CA LEU A 115 -12.03 -6.13 -7.00
C LEU A 115 -13.47 -6.47 -7.40
N GLU A 116 -14.36 -5.48 -7.40
CA GLU A 116 -15.79 -5.65 -7.70
C GLU A 116 -16.12 -5.66 -9.20
N ASN A 117 -15.28 -5.04 -10.06
CA ASN A 117 -15.64 -4.83 -11.46
C ASN A 117 -14.69 -5.47 -12.47
N LYS A 118 -13.44 -5.76 -12.10
CA LYS A 118 -12.41 -6.20 -13.05
C LYS A 118 -11.88 -7.60 -12.79
N VAL A 119 -11.90 -8.06 -11.56
CA VAL A 119 -11.30 -9.34 -11.16
C VAL A 119 -12.27 -10.26 -10.39
N VAL A 120 -13.56 -10.06 -10.58
CA VAL A 120 -14.65 -10.77 -9.87
C VAL A 120 -14.46 -12.30 -9.92
N GLU A 121 -14.17 -12.85 -11.10
CA GLU A 121 -13.96 -14.30 -11.25
C GLU A 121 -12.73 -14.79 -10.48
N ILE A 122 -11.64 -14.00 -10.48
CA ILE A 122 -10.40 -14.36 -9.78
C ILE A 122 -10.68 -14.40 -8.27
N VAL A 123 -11.35 -13.37 -7.77
CA VAL A 123 -11.70 -13.27 -6.34
C VAL A 123 -12.67 -14.37 -5.93
N SER A 124 -13.67 -14.70 -6.77
CA SER A 124 -14.62 -15.80 -6.51
C SER A 124 -13.90 -17.14 -6.41
N ARG A 125 -12.94 -17.42 -7.32
CA ARG A 125 -12.10 -18.62 -7.24
C ARG A 125 -11.22 -18.67 -6.00
N LEU A 126 -10.65 -17.54 -5.58
CA LEU A 126 -9.89 -17.44 -4.33
C LEU A 126 -10.77 -17.72 -3.12
N LYS A 127 -11.99 -17.17 -3.10
CA LYS A 127 -12.97 -17.42 -2.04
C LYS A 127 -13.37 -18.90 -1.96
N GLU A 128 -13.64 -19.52 -3.09
CA GLU A 128 -13.96 -20.94 -3.15
C GLU A 128 -12.76 -21.80 -2.68
N ALA A 129 -11.55 -21.51 -3.15
CA ALA A 129 -10.36 -22.23 -2.75
C ALA A 129 -10.07 -22.09 -1.25
N SER A 130 -10.22 -20.87 -0.68
CA SER A 130 -10.00 -20.61 0.75
C SER A 130 -11.01 -21.29 1.67
N SER A 131 -12.15 -21.73 1.14
CA SER A 131 -13.11 -22.54 1.91
C SER A 131 -12.70 -24.02 2.02
N LYS A 132 -11.75 -24.47 1.20
CA LYS A 132 -11.33 -25.88 1.11
C LYS A 132 -9.93 -26.12 1.65
N GLU A 133 -9.07 -25.13 1.58
CA GLU A 133 -7.66 -25.25 1.95
C GLU A 133 -7.10 -23.91 2.50
N ASP A 134 -6.06 -23.98 3.31
CA ASP A 134 -5.35 -22.79 3.76
C ASP A 134 -4.62 -22.13 2.59
N ILE A 135 -4.84 -20.82 2.38
CA ILE A 135 -4.18 -20.04 1.32
C ILE A 135 -3.33 -18.94 1.94
N VAL A 136 -2.09 -18.84 1.47
CA VAL A 136 -1.18 -17.72 1.79
C VAL A 136 -0.98 -16.89 0.53
N LEU A 137 -1.42 -15.64 0.54
CA LEU A 137 -1.18 -14.69 -0.54
C LEU A 137 0.23 -14.10 -0.40
N LEU A 138 1.04 -14.21 -1.46
CA LEU A 138 2.38 -13.65 -1.51
C LEU A 138 2.35 -12.23 -2.06
N ASP A 139 2.95 -11.29 -1.33
CA ASP A 139 3.13 -9.88 -1.71
C ASP A 139 4.54 -9.40 -1.31
N TYR A 140 5.01 -8.33 -1.93
CA TYR A 140 6.26 -7.65 -1.54
C TYR A 140 6.10 -6.89 -0.23
N GLU A 141 4.92 -6.36 0.05
CA GLU A 141 4.61 -5.60 1.24
C GLU A 141 3.88 -6.48 2.26
N THR A 142 4.17 -6.24 3.54
CA THR A 142 3.58 -7.02 4.65
C THR A 142 2.74 -6.17 5.61
N ASN A 143 2.57 -4.88 5.32
CA ASN A 143 1.79 -4.00 6.17
C ASN A 143 0.29 -4.23 5.96
N CYS A 144 -0.37 -4.71 7.01
CA CYS A 144 -1.83 -4.93 7.05
C CYS A 144 -2.58 -3.80 7.81
N ASP A 145 -1.88 -2.77 8.27
CA ASP A 145 -2.47 -1.64 8.98
C ASP A 145 -2.63 -0.45 8.04
N VAL A 146 -3.87 -0.14 7.68
CA VAL A 146 -4.21 1.01 6.82
C VAL A 146 -3.75 2.32 7.43
N LEU A 147 -3.78 2.44 8.75
CA LEU A 147 -3.45 3.65 9.49
C LEU A 147 -1.95 3.81 9.78
N ASN A 148 -1.12 2.86 9.38
CA ASN A 148 0.33 2.95 9.52
C ASN A 148 0.97 3.70 8.33
N PRO A 149 1.42 4.97 8.50
CA PRO A 149 2.00 5.75 7.41
C PRO A 149 3.45 5.37 7.08
N LYS A 150 4.11 4.57 7.93
CA LYS A 150 5.54 4.27 7.81
C LYS A 150 5.87 3.24 6.74
N LYS A 151 4.87 2.46 6.30
CA LYS A 151 5.05 1.37 5.32
C LYS A 151 3.94 1.41 4.27
N PRO A 152 4.23 1.06 3.02
CA PRO A 152 3.20 0.83 2.01
C PRO A 152 2.21 -0.24 2.48
N LEU A 153 0.96 -0.12 2.06
CA LEU A 153 -0.08 -1.10 2.38
C LEU A 153 0.04 -2.30 1.45
N SER A 154 -0.05 -3.50 2.01
CA SER A 154 -0.10 -4.73 1.22
C SER A 154 -1.43 -4.83 0.47
N HIS A 155 -1.38 -5.03 -0.84
CA HIS A 155 -2.59 -5.31 -1.60
C HIS A 155 -3.08 -6.74 -1.38
N ALA A 156 -2.20 -7.70 -1.06
CA ALA A 156 -2.59 -9.05 -0.66
C ALA A 156 -3.46 -9.03 0.61
N PHE A 157 -3.18 -8.13 1.56
CA PHE A 157 -4.06 -7.89 2.71
C PHE A 157 -5.45 -7.43 2.28
N LEU A 158 -5.55 -6.51 1.32
CA LEU A 158 -6.84 -6.02 0.82
C LEU A 158 -7.62 -7.10 0.07
N VAL A 159 -6.94 -7.93 -0.74
CA VAL A 159 -7.56 -9.10 -1.39
C VAL A 159 -8.10 -10.07 -0.34
N LYS A 160 -7.29 -10.42 0.67
CA LYS A 160 -7.72 -11.27 1.79
C LYS A 160 -8.95 -10.71 2.47
N ALA A 161 -8.89 -9.43 2.87
CA ALA A 161 -9.97 -8.76 3.57
C ALA A 161 -11.28 -8.74 2.74
N TYR A 162 -11.17 -8.56 1.42
CA TYR A 162 -12.32 -8.61 0.53
C TYR A 162 -12.92 -10.03 0.43
N VAL A 163 -12.08 -11.05 0.26
CA VAL A 163 -12.51 -12.46 0.24
C VAL A 163 -13.22 -12.88 1.52
N GLU A 164 -12.75 -12.39 2.66
CA GLU A 164 -13.32 -12.64 4.00
C GLU A 164 -14.53 -11.74 4.35
N GLY A 165 -14.89 -10.78 3.49
CA GLY A 165 -16.04 -9.88 3.70
C GLY A 165 -15.78 -8.77 4.72
N ASN A 166 -14.53 -8.48 5.04
CA ASN A 166 -14.10 -7.46 6.03
C ASN A 166 -13.19 -6.38 5.42
N TYR A 167 -13.44 -6.02 4.15
CA TYR A 167 -12.69 -4.94 3.49
C TYR A 167 -12.74 -3.64 4.30
N PRO A 168 -11.63 -2.92 4.49
CA PRO A 168 -11.55 -1.74 5.34
C PRO A 168 -12.53 -0.64 4.91
N LYS A 169 -13.36 -0.14 5.84
CA LYS A 169 -14.33 0.92 5.60
C LYS A 169 -13.85 2.24 6.16
N GLY A 170 -14.00 3.32 5.39
CA GLY A 170 -13.52 4.64 5.77
C GLY A 170 -14.04 5.13 7.12
N GLU A 171 -15.33 4.94 7.39
CA GLU A 171 -15.94 5.37 8.66
C GLU A 171 -15.32 4.66 9.89
N GLU A 172 -15.09 3.35 9.78
CA GLU A 172 -14.48 2.55 10.85
C GLU A 172 -13.01 2.98 11.08
N LEU A 173 -12.28 3.22 9.99
CA LEU A 173 -10.89 3.68 10.04
C LEU A 173 -10.76 5.07 10.66
N TYR A 174 -11.69 5.99 10.40
CA TYR A 174 -11.67 7.31 11.04
C TYR A 174 -11.99 7.25 12.53
N LYS A 175 -12.90 6.37 12.95
CA LYS A 175 -13.14 6.10 14.38
C LYS A 175 -11.87 5.57 15.07
N GLU A 176 -11.27 4.55 14.47
CA GLU A 176 -10.02 3.98 14.99
C GLU A 176 -8.88 5.01 15.02
N LEU A 177 -8.74 5.86 13.99
CA LEU A 177 -7.74 6.91 13.95
C LEU A 177 -7.92 7.92 15.09
N ALA A 178 -9.16 8.28 15.42
CA ALA A 178 -9.47 9.15 16.55
C ALA A 178 -9.11 8.48 17.89
N GLU A 179 -9.44 7.21 18.05
CA GLU A 179 -9.07 6.44 19.26
C GLU A 179 -7.55 6.31 19.44
N ARG A 180 -6.80 6.03 18.34
CA ARG A 180 -5.33 5.97 18.37
C ARG A 180 -4.68 7.30 18.78
N LYS A 181 -5.28 8.44 18.39
CA LYS A 181 -4.80 9.78 18.80
C LYS A 181 -5.04 10.07 20.29
N ASN A 182 -6.11 9.51 20.86
CA ASN A 182 -6.50 9.73 22.24
C ASN A 182 -5.81 8.78 23.23
N LYS A 183 -5.16 7.70 22.76
CA LYS A 183 -4.39 6.81 23.63
C LYS A 183 -3.12 7.53 24.13
N PRO A 184 -2.83 7.51 25.44
CA PRO A 184 -1.55 7.99 25.97
C PRO A 184 -0.40 7.30 25.22
N LYS A 185 0.60 8.05 24.79
CA LYS A 185 1.82 7.46 24.23
C LYS A 185 2.47 6.64 25.35
N GLU A 186 2.45 5.31 25.22
CA GLU A 186 3.30 4.46 26.03
C GLU A 186 4.76 4.91 25.79
N GLU A 187 5.46 5.27 26.85
CA GLU A 187 6.88 5.64 26.77
C GLU A 187 7.66 4.44 26.22
N GLU A 188 8.20 4.57 25.01
CA GLU A 188 9.14 3.57 24.49
C GLU A 188 10.28 3.40 25.52
N PRO A 189 10.60 2.17 25.94
CA PRO A 189 11.70 1.96 26.87
C PRO A 189 12.98 2.52 26.26
N LYS A 190 13.57 3.53 26.91
CA LYS A 190 14.82 4.18 26.49
C LYS A 190 15.87 3.11 26.20
N LYS A 191 16.26 2.94 24.95
CA LYS A 191 17.35 2.05 24.54
C LYS A 191 18.60 2.49 25.32
N LYS A 192 19.02 1.68 26.30
CA LYS A 192 20.28 1.88 27.01
C LYS A 192 21.42 1.87 25.99
N SER A 193 22.05 3.02 25.77
CA SER A 193 23.23 3.14 24.92
C SER A 193 24.37 2.37 25.57
N PHE A 194 24.73 1.24 24.98
CA PHE A 194 25.90 0.46 25.39
C PHE A 194 27.14 1.19 24.85
N LYS A 195 27.72 2.10 25.67
CA LYS A 195 29.02 2.69 25.35
C LYS A 195 30.10 1.61 25.47
N ARG A 196 30.56 1.09 24.34
CA ARG A 196 31.77 0.28 24.25
C ARG A 196 32.95 1.17 24.68
N LYS A 197 33.52 0.91 25.86
CA LYS A 197 34.85 1.42 26.25
C LYS A 197 35.88 0.72 25.37
N LEU A 198 36.46 1.44 24.41
CA LEU A 198 37.69 1.00 23.74
C LEU A 198 38.83 1.05 24.77
N GLY A 199 39.33 -0.12 25.16
CA GLY A 199 40.55 -0.24 25.92
C GLY A 199 41.73 0.23 25.10
N LYS A 200 42.46 1.25 25.57
CA LYS A 200 43.77 1.64 25.06
C LYS A 200 44.76 0.54 25.42
N SER A 201 45.23 -0.19 24.43
CA SER A 201 46.45 -1.02 24.53
C SER A 201 47.65 -0.10 24.63
N LYS A 202 48.34 -0.17 25.78
CA LYS A 202 49.68 0.43 25.93
C LYS A 202 50.70 -0.51 25.29
N ASN A 203 51.32 -0.08 24.19
CA ASN A 203 52.59 -0.67 23.75
C ASN A 203 53.69 -0.15 24.69
N SER A 204 54.24 -1.05 25.49
CA SER A 204 55.57 -0.89 26.08
C SER A 204 56.62 -1.31 25.01
N LYS A 205 57.42 -0.37 24.57
CA LYS A 205 58.73 -0.62 24.03
C LYS A 205 59.65 -0.79 25.22
N ASP A 206 60.40 -1.84 25.27
CA ASP A 206 61.73 -1.89 25.87
C ASP A 206 62.55 -2.98 25.14
N ASP A 207 63.76 -2.54 24.77
CA ASP A 207 65.00 -3.20 24.32
C ASP A 207 65.03 -3.96 23.01
#